data_514277881b1bab2ddfd59c8b0d2645ab
#
_entry.id   514277881b1bab2ddfd59c8b0d2645ab
#
_cell.length_a   1.000
_cell.length_b   1.000
_cell.length_c   1.000
_cell.angle_alpha   90.00
_cell.angle_beta   90.00
_cell.angle_gamma   90.00
#
_symmetry.space_group_name_H-M   'P 1'
#
loop_
_entity.id
_entity.type
_entity.pdbx_description
1 polymer ?
#
loop_
_entity_poly.entity_id
_entity_poly.type
_entity_poly.pdbx_seq_one_letter_code
_entity_poly.pdbx_strand_id
1 'polypeptide(L)'
;MTLSELLKDVNIKKIDGGGSMKISGIACDSRKVKPGNVFVCITGYETDGHKYAKSAVENGAVAVVAEHDLPTVDVPCVIVDNTRKAMSEMAATFYDYPYKKFKLIGITGTNGKTTTTYLIKSILEHLGKKVGLIGTNQNMI
;
A
#
# COMPACT_ATOMS: atom_id res chain seq x y z
N MET A 1 4.18 -3.59 14.72
CA MET A 1 3.73 -4.93 14.29
C MET A 1 4.88 -5.70 13.70
N THR A 2 4.81 -7.02 13.63
CA THR A 2 5.82 -7.86 12.99
C THR A 2 5.52 -8.07 11.50
N LEU A 3 6.51 -8.54 10.73
CA LEU A 3 6.31 -8.88 9.31
C LEU A 3 5.24 -9.97 9.14
N SER A 4 5.25 -11.00 9.99
CA SER A 4 4.22 -12.05 9.95
C SER A 4 2.80 -11.50 10.21
N GLU A 5 2.65 -10.58 11.15
CA GLU A 5 1.36 -9.92 11.41
C GLU A 5 0.91 -9.07 10.23
N LEU A 6 1.84 -8.35 9.59
CA LEU A 6 1.56 -7.53 8.41
C LEU A 6 1.08 -8.37 7.22
N LEU A 7 1.63 -9.56 7.06
CA LEU A 7 1.40 -10.47 5.94
C LEU A 7 0.24 -11.45 6.14
N LYS A 8 -0.46 -11.42 7.27
CA LYS A 8 -1.45 -12.44 7.64
C LYS A 8 -2.58 -12.66 6.62
N ASP A 9 -2.95 -11.62 5.88
CA ASP A 9 -4.02 -11.66 4.87
C ASP A 9 -3.47 -11.73 3.43
N VAL A 10 -2.13 -11.75 3.27
CA VAL A 10 -1.46 -11.77 1.96
C VAL A 10 -1.24 -13.21 1.50
N ASN A 11 -1.62 -13.50 0.26
CA ASN A 11 -1.30 -14.78 -0.37
C ASN A 11 0.17 -14.83 -0.79
N ILE A 12 0.99 -15.49 0.01
CA ILE A 12 2.44 -15.59 -0.16
C ILE A 12 2.79 -16.86 -0.92
N LYS A 13 3.61 -16.76 -1.97
CA LYS A 13 4.21 -17.92 -2.66
C LYS A 13 5.46 -18.43 -1.95
N LYS A 14 6.31 -17.52 -1.53
CA LYS A 14 7.60 -17.82 -0.91
C LYS A 14 7.99 -16.68 0.03
N ILE A 15 8.62 -17.03 1.13
CA ILE A 15 9.23 -16.07 2.06
C ILE A 15 10.53 -16.69 2.62
N ASP A 16 11.60 -15.93 2.60
CA ASP A 16 12.90 -16.33 3.13
C ASP A 16 13.16 -15.60 4.47
N GLY A 17 12.58 -16.14 5.56
CA GLY A 17 12.84 -15.64 6.92
C GLY A 17 12.10 -14.34 7.30
N GLY A 18 12.57 -13.69 8.36
CA GLY A 18 12.15 -12.33 8.76
C GLY A 18 10.80 -12.20 9.48
N GLY A 19 10.07 -13.29 9.76
CA GLY A 19 8.71 -13.24 10.31
C GLY A 19 8.54 -12.44 11.61
N SER A 20 9.50 -12.49 12.52
CA SER A 20 9.48 -11.75 13.80
C SER A 20 10.00 -10.30 13.69
N MET A 21 10.45 -9.87 12.53
CA MET A 21 11.01 -8.54 12.28
C MET A 21 9.95 -7.45 12.52
N LYS A 22 10.32 -6.41 13.26
CA LYS A 22 9.43 -5.26 13.51
C LYS A 22 9.36 -4.35 12.31
N ILE A 23 8.13 -4.03 11.90
CA ILE A 23 7.83 -3.17 10.76
C ILE A 23 7.27 -1.83 11.27
N SER A 24 7.83 -0.73 10.76
CA SER A 24 7.43 0.65 11.09
C SER A 24 6.54 1.29 10.02
N GLY A 25 6.49 0.74 8.80
CA GLY A 25 5.69 1.29 7.71
C GLY A 25 5.80 0.50 6.41
N ILE A 26 5.06 0.94 5.40
CA ILE A 26 5.03 0.37 4.05
C ILE A 26 5.39 1.47 3.06
N ALA A 27 6.25 1.19 2.10
CA ALA A 27 6.65 2.13 1.05
C ALA A 27 6.69 1.45 -0.32
N CYS A 28 6.32 2.17 -1.37
CA CYS A 28 6.45 1.75 -2.78
C CYS A 28 7.28 2.73 -3.63
N ASP A 29 7.78 3.81 -3.02
CA ASP A 29 8.74 4.74 -3.61
C ASP A 29 10.04 4.63 -2.81
N SER A 30 11.13 4.16 -3.45
CA SER A 30 12.42 3.93 -2.79
C SER A 30 13.00 5.19 -2.13
N ARG A 31 12.70 6.37 -2.68
CA ARG A 31 13.13 7.68 -2.14
C ARG A 31 12.42 8.06 -0.84
N LYS A 32 11.26 7.45 -0.56
CA LYS A 32 10.43 7.71 0.63
C LYS A 32 10.56 6.63 1.69
N VAL A 33 11.39 5.63 1.45
CA VAL A 33 11.67 4.57 2.42
C VAL A 33 12.30 5.19 3.68
N LYS A 34 11.85 4.71 4.81
CA LYS A 34 12.41 5.03 6.13
C LYS A 34 12.88 3.74 6.82
N PRO A 35 13.84 3.82 7.74
CA PRO A 35 14.31 2.64 8.50
C PRO A 35 13.14 1.86 9.11
N GLY A 36 13.14 0.55 8.90
CA GLY A 36 12.09 -0.34 9.38
C GLY A 36 10.89 -0.50 8.44
N ASN A 37 10.88 0.13 7.26
CA ASN A 37 9.80 -0.05 6.30
C ASN A 37 9.93 -1.37 5.52
N VAL A 38 8.76 -1.89 5.10
CA VAL A 38 8.68 -2.88 4.02
C VAL A 38 8.57 -2.14 2.69
N PHE A 39 9.43 -2.48 1.75
CA PHE A 39 9.35 -1.94 0.39
C PHE A 39 8.56 -2.88 -0.52
N VAL A 40 7.60 -2.34 -1.28
CA VAL A 40 6.77 -3.10 -2.21
C VAL A 40 7.14 -2.73 -3.64
N CYS A 41 7.62 -3.71 -4.41
CA CYS A 41 8.02 -3.55 -5.80
C CYS A 41 6.78 -3.48 -6.71
N ILE A 42 6.31 -2.28 -7.01
CA ILE A 42 5.16 -2.09 -7.89
C ILE A 42 5.63 -1.92 -9.33
N THR A 43 5.14 -2.77 -10.22
CA THR A 43 5.32 -2.60 -11.67
C THR A 43 4.35 -1.51 -12.16
N GLY A 44 4.90 -0.36 -12.55
CA GLY A 44 4.18 0.79 -13.09
C GLY A 44 4.10 0.73 -14.62
N TYR A 45 3.43 1.74 -15.22
CA TYR A 45 3.37 1.89 -16.69
C TYR A 45 4.72 2.29 -17.29
N GLU A 46 5.50 3.14 -16.61
CA GLU A 46 6.76 3.67 -17.12
C GLU A 46 7.98 2.97 -16.51
N THR A 47 7.86 2.52 -15.26
CA THR A 47 8.99 1.93 -14.53
C THR A 47 8.56 0.70 -13.74
N ASP A 48 9.51 -0.23 -13.59
CA ASP A 48 9.36 -1.41 -12.76
C ASP A 48 10.02 -1.18 -11.39
N GLY A 49 9.22 -1.23 -10.33
CA GLY A 49 9.66 -1.03 -8.94
C GLY A 49 10.71 -2.03 -8.46
N HIS A 50 10.80 -3.22 -9.07
CA HIS A 50 11.80 -4.23 -8.73
C HIS A 50 13.23 -3.72 -8.93
N LYS A 51 13.46 -2.83 -9.90
CA LYS A 51 14.77 -2.19 -10.15
C LYS A 51 15.27 -1.33 -9.00
N TYR A 52 14.36 -0.88 -8.15
CA TYR A 52 14.66 0.01 -7.01
C TYR A 52 14.76 -0.71 -5.67
N ALA A 53 14.60 -2.05 -5.65
CA ALA A 53 14.64 -2.83 -4.42
C ALA A 53 15.96 -2.65 -3.65
N LYS A 54 17.10 -2.68 -4.36
CA LYS A 54 18.43 -2.46 -3.75
C LYS A 54 18.54 -1.06 -3.12
N SER A 55 18.14 -0.02 -3.84
CA SER A 55 18.12 1.36 -3.32
C SER A 55 17.19 1.52 -2.13
N ALA A 56 16.04 0.82 -2.12
CA ALA A 56 15.12 0.83 -0.99
C ALA A 56 15.77 0.21 0.26
N VAL A 57 16.53 -0.88 0.12
CA VAL A 57 17.27 -1.51 1.23
C VAL A 57 18.36 -0.59 1.73
N GLU A 58 19.12 0.05 0.86
CA GLU A 58 20.14 1.06 1.21
C GLU A 58 19.53 2.24 1.98
N ASN A 59 18.27 2.59 1.70
CA ASN A 59 17.50 3.62 2.42
C ASN A 59 16.83 3.12 3.71
N GLY A 60 17.01 1.85 4.08
CA GLY A 60 16.55 1.30 5.36
C GLY A 60 15.32 0.40 5.28
N ALA A 61 14.93 -0.08 4.10
CA ALA A 61 13.93 -1.15 4.02
C ALA A 61 14.47 -2.42 4.68
N VAL A 62 13.66 -3.03 5.52
CA VAL A 62 14.02 -4.24 6.27
C VAL A 62 13.47 -5.52 5.66
N ALA A 63 12.54 -5.40 4.72
CA ALA A 63 12.02 -6.49 3.90
C ALA A 63 11.52 -5.95 2.57
N VAL A 64 11.45 -6.80 1.56
CA VAL A 64 10.97 -6.46 0.21
C VAL A 64 9.84 -7.40 -0.18
N VAL A 65 8.78 -6.88 -0.81
CA VAL A 65 7.70 -7.66 -1.42
C VAL A 65 7.81 -7.53 -2.94
N ALA A 66 7.91 -8.66 -3.63
CA ALA A 66 8.20 -8.73 -5.06
C ALA A 66 7.35 -9.80 -5.77
N GLU A 67 7.33 -9.81 -7.10
CA GLU A 67 6.65 -10.81 -7.92
C GLU A 67 7.59 -11.93 -8.39
N HIS A 68 8.91 -11.73 -8.23
CA HIS A 68 9.96 -12.70 -8.55
C HIS A 68 11.16 -12.52 -7.61
N ASP A 69 12.03 -13.53 -7.57
CA ASP A 69 13.23 -13.51 -6.75
C ASP A 69 14.16 -12.34 -7.09
N LEU A 70 14.74 -11.73 -6.06
CA LEU A 70 15.67 -10.59 -6.15
C LEU A 70 17.01 -10.96 -5.51
N PRO A 71 17.91 -11.65 -6.21
CA PRO A 71 19.15 -12.19 -5.64
C PRO A 71 20.16 -11.10 -5.19
N THR A 72 19.92 -9.84 -5.55
CA THR A 72 20.77 -8.70 -5.17
C THR A 72 20.35 -7.99 -3.90
N VAL A 73 19.38 -8.55 -3.15
CA VAL A 73 18.81 -7.95 -1.97
C VAL A 73 19.12 -8.82 -0.75
N ASP A 74 19.80 -8.24 0.25
CA ASP A 74 20.28 -8.94 1.46
C ASP A 74 19.27 -8.87 2.63
N VAL A 75 18.00 -8.63 2.34
CA VAL A 75 16.90 -8.63 3.33
C VAL A 75 15.85 -9.66 2.96
N PRO A 76 14.99 -10.10 3.90
CA PRO A 76 13.89 -11.00 3.60
C PRO A 76 13.06 -10.55 2.39
N CYS A 77 12.90 -11.44 1.41
CA CYS A 77 12.11 -11.20 0.22
C CYS A 77 10.83 -12.05 0.27
N VAL A 78 9.69 -11.39 0.16
CA VAL A 78 8.35 -12.01 0.14
C VAL A 78 7.87 -12.05 -1.31
N ILE A 79 7.68 -13.23 -1.86
CA ILE A 79 7.22 -13.40 -3.24
C ILE A 79 5.71 -13.61 -3.25
N VAL A 80 5.03 -12.81 -4.05
CA VAL A 80 3.57 -12.81 -4.23
C VAL A 80 3.20 -12.84 -5.71
N ASP A 81 1.95 -13.17 -6.03
CA ASP A 81 1.45 -13.12 -7.41
C ASP A 81 1.25 -11.70 -7.94
N ASN A 82 0.85 -10.79 -7.05
CA ASN A 82 0.49 -9.42 -7.41
C ASN A 82 0.84 -8.47 -6.26
N THR A 83 1.87 -7.67 -6.47
CA THR A 83 2.37 -6.73 -5.46
C THR A 83 1.41 -5.59 -5.15
N ARG A 84 0.56 -5.15 -6.11
CA ARG A 84 -0.47 -4.13 -5.87
C ARG A 84 -1.55 -4.66 -4.93
N LYS A 85 -1.99 -5.91 -5.13
CA LYS A 85 -2.95 -6.56 -4.27
C LYS A 85 -2.36 -6.75 -2.87
N ALA A 86 -1.15 -7.31 -2.78
CA ALA A 86 -0.44 -7.50 -1.53
C ALA A 86 -0.26 -6.17 -0.75
N MET A 87 0.09 -5.08 -1.44
CA MET A 87 0.21 -3.76 -0.83
C MET A 87 -1.12 -3.28 -0.23
N SER A 88 -2.24 -3.50 -0.92
CA SER A 88 -3.57 -3.15 -0.41
C SER A 88 -3.94 -3.95 0.84
N GLU A 89 -3.67 -5.25 0.85
CA GLU A 89 -3.93 -6.15 1.97
C GLU A 89 -3.04 -5.80 3.18
N MET A 90 -1.75 -5.57 2.95
CA MET A 90 -0.82 -5.09 3.99
C MET A 90 -1.23 -3.73 4.56
N ALA A 91 -1.63 -2.78 3.71
CA ALA A 91 -2.09 -1.47 4.16
C ALA A 91 -3.36 -1.60 5.01
N ALA A 92 -4.31 -2.43 4.60
CA ALA A 92 -5.51 -2.71 5.39
C ALA A 92 -5.15 -3.24 6.79
N THR A 93 -4.24 -4.20 6.87
CA THR A 93 -3.76 -4.76 8.14
C THR A 93 -3.01 -3.72 8.97
N PHE A 94 -2.09 -2.98 8.36
CA PHE A 94 -1.25 -2.00 9.05
C PHE A 94 -2.05 -0.88 9.71
N TYR A 95 -3.12 -0.41 9.05
CA TYR A 95 -4.01 0.65 9.54
C TYR A 95 -5.28 0.13 10.23
N ASP A 96 -5.32 -1.17 10.62
CA ASP A 96 -6.45 -1.79 11.32
C ASP A 96 -7.77 -1.64 10.57
N TYR A 97 -7.78 -2.00 9.29
CA TYR A 97 -8.97 -2.08 8.41
C TYR A 97 -9.85 -0.83 8.46
N PRO A 98 -9.34 0.35 8.11
CA PRO A 98 -10.07 1.62 8.29
C PRO A 98 -11.42 1.62 7.56
N TYR A 99 -11.52 0.95 6.41
CA TYR A 99 -12.76 0.86 5.62
C TYR A 99 -13.92 0.15 6.37
N LYS A 100 -13.64 -0.60 7.43
CA LYS A 100 -14.68 -1.19 8.30
C LYS A 100 -15.27 -0.19 9.30
N LYS A 101 -14.62 0.96 9.48
CA LYS A 101 -14.97 1.98 10.48
C LYS A 101 -15.82 3.13 9.91
N PHE A 102 -16.01 3.19 8.59
CA PHE A 102 -16.79 4.21 7.91
C PHE A 102 -17.52 3.65 6.69
N LYS A 103 -18.48 4.42 6.15
CA LYS A 103 -19.19 4.07 4.93
C LYS A 103 -18.38 4.51 3.72
N LEU A 104 -17.93 3.55 2.90
CA LEU A 104 -17.21 3.83 1.66
C LEU A 104 -18.20 3.94 0.49
N ILE A 105 -18.05 5.00 -0.31
CA ILE A 105 -18.81 5.24 -1.54
C ILE A 105 -17.81 5.33 -2.69
N GLY A 106 -17.88 4.40 -3.63
CA GLY A 106 -17.05 4.39 -4.84
C GLY A 106 -17.84 4.91 -6.04
N ILE A 107 -17.22 5.81 -6.83
CA ILE A 107 -17.81 6.37 -8.04
C ILE A 107 -16.89 6.06 -9.22
N THR A 108 -17.44 5.39 -10.22
CA THR A 108 -16.75 5.06 -11.47
C THR A 108 -17.51 5.59 -12.68
N GLY A 109 -16.83 5.73 -13.81
CA GLY A 109 -17.42 6.22 -15.05
C GLY A 109 -16.38 6.93 -15.92
N THR A 110 -16.71 7.20 -17.16
CA THR A 110 -15.85 7.91 -18.14
C THR A 110 -15.81 9.41 -17.84
N ASN A 111 -16.97 10.01 -17.50
CA ASN A 111 -17.14 11.43 -17.22
C ASN A 111 -17.92 11.66 -15.91
N GLY A 112 -17.83 12.87 -15.37
CA GLY A 112 -18.64 13.33 -14.23
C GLY A 112 -18.24 12.75 -12.85
N LYS A 113 -17.24 11.89 -12.75
CA LYS A 113 -16.80 11.30 -11.47
C LYS A 113 -16.51 12.37 -10.42
N THR A 114 -15.66 13.33 -10.75
CA THR A 114 -15.26 14.42 -9.84
C THR A 114 -16.47 15.24 -9.42
N THR A 115 -17.30 15.69 -10.35
CA THR A 115 -18.51 16.47 -10.06
C THR A 115 -19.44 15.71 -9.12
N THR A 116 -19.69 14.43 -9.38
CA THR A 116 -20.56 13.58 -8.56
C THR A 116 -20.01 13.41 -7.15
N THR A 117 -18.68 13.22 -6.99
CA THR A 117 -18.06 13.11 -5.65
C THR A 117 -18.24 14.38 -4.83
N TYR A 118 -18.06 15.55 -5.43
CA TYR A 118 -18.28 16.83 -4.74
C TYR A 118 -19.73 17.08 -4.38
N LEU A 119 -20.69 16.71 -5.25
CA LEU A 119 -22.12 16.80 -4.95
C LEU A 119 -22.51 15.92 -3.75
N ILE A 120 -22.08 14.65 -3.76
CA ILE A 120 -22.34 13.72 -2.65
C ILE A 120 -21.71 14.24 -1.36
N LYS A 121 -20.44 14.72 -1.43
CA LYS A 121 -19.77 15.32 -0.27
C LYS A 121 -20.59 16.46 0.30
N SER A 122 -21.01 17.43 -0.53
CA SER A 122 -21.81 18.58 -0.11
C SER A 122 -23.13 18.18 0.56
N ILE A 123 -23.85 17.22 -0.01
CA ILE A 123 -25.11 16.72 0.56
C ILE A 123 -24.88 16.09 1.93
N LEU A 124 -23.86 15.24 2.06
CA LEU A 124 -23.58 14.55 3.32
C LEU A 124 -23.11 15.51 4.40
N GLU A 125 -22.30 16.51 4.06
CA GLU A 125 -21.86 17.56 5.00
C GLU A 125 -23.03 18.43 5.46
N HIS A 126 -23.96 18.76 4.54
CA HIS A 126 -25.20 19.47 4.91
C HIS A 126 -26.07 18.66 5.89
N LEU A 127 -26.01 17.32 5.79
CA LEU A 127 -26.64 16.42 6.74
C LEU A 127 -25.83 16.19 8.03
N GLY A 128 -24.82 16.99 8.29
CA GLY A 128 -23.99 16.94 9.50
C GLY A 128 -23.01 15.75 9.55
N LYS A 129 -22.71 15.10 8.41
CA LYS A 129 -21.75 14.00 8.36
C LYS A 129 -20.34 14.53 8.09
N LYS A 130 -19.32 13.92 8.72
CA LYS A 130 -17.92 14.14 8.34
C LYS A 130 -17.61 13.32 7.10
N VAL A 131 -17.06 13.94 6.07
CA VAL A 131 -16.81 13.29 4.77
C VAL A 131 -15.38 13.48 4.35
N GLY A 132 -14.67 12.37 4.13
CA GLY A 132 -13.41 12.35 3.40
C GLY A 132 -13.64 12.12 1.90
N LEU A 133 -12.89 12.77 1.04
CA LEU A 133 -12.90 12.60 -0.41
C LEU A 133 -11.50 12.31 -0.91
N ILE A 134 -11.35 11.22 -1.68
CA ILE A 134 -10.11 10.87 -2.37
C ILE A 134 -10.40 10.90 -3.87
N GLY A 135 -9.71 11.74 -4.60
CA GLY A 135 -9.93 11.90 -6.03
C GLY A 135 -8.72 12.46 -6.78
N THR A 136 -8.87 12.60 -8.10
CA THR A 136 -7.78 13.04 -8.99
C THR A 136 -7.29 14.46 -8.69
N ASN A 137 -8.21 15.35 -8.31
CA ASN A 137 -7.86 16.75 -8.08
C ASN A 137 -7.21 16.99 -6.71
N GLN A 138 -7.74 16.37 -5.69
CA GLN A 138 -7.21 16.49 -4.33
C GLN A 138 -7.79 15.42 -3.39
N ASN A 139 -7.08 15.21 -2.28
CA ASN A 139 -7.56 14.45 -1.14
C ASN A 139 -7.99 15.44 -0.06
N MET A 140 -9.20 15.27 0.47
CA MET A 140 -9.80 16.14 1.48
C MET A 140 -10.29 15.27 2.65
N ILE A 141 -10.00 15.70 3.88
CA ILE A 141 -10.47 15.05 5.11
C ILE A 141 -11.07 16.12 6.02
#